data_73ce089c5d28c0fc375c00f67407c9bb
#
_entry.id   73ce089c5d28c0fc375c00f67407c9bb
#
_cell.length_a   1.000
_cell.length_b   1.000
_cell.length_c   1.000
_cell.angle_alpha   90.00
_cell.angle_beta   90.00
_cell.angle_gamma   90.00
#
_symmetry.space_group_name_H-M   'P 1'
#
loop_
_entity.id
_entity.type
_entity.pdbx_description
1 polymer ?
#
loop_
_entity_poly.entity_id
_entity_poly.type
_entity_poly.pdbx_seq_one_letter_code
_entity_poly.pdbx_strand_id
1 'polypeptide(L)'
;MAHALLKFAAALAATGFVGICGWTAATGWHPDVEQYPLQGIDLAENPGSVEWGTVRASGADFAYIVATSGTDRRDPAFEANWAALPDAGLRRGAVHIYSLCQRADEQANAFNTFVPRTSDALPTAVDIAFHDDCTARPNRATLIADIAQFVTMVETHTRQPVMLRISKAVDSQYTLSDAVPRPLWAVENILKPDYTARPWRMWRASDFRRIDGIEGPVNWDVVAS
;
A
#
# COMPACT_ATOMS: atom_id res chain seq x y z
N MET A 1 54.91 8.33 2.64
CA MET A 1 53.73 8.85 2.01
C MET A 1 52.91 7.75 1.31
N ALA A 2 53.46 6.90 0.47
CA ALA A 2 52.73 5.86 -0.24
C ALA A 2 51.91 4.90 0.65
N HIS A 3 52.43 4.42 1.77
CA HIS A 3 51.74 3.53 2.71
C HIS A 3 50.53 4.22 3.41
N ALA A 4 50.60 5.52 3.67
CA ALA A 4 49.49 6.26 4.27
C ALA A 4 48.33 6.46 3.25
N LEU A 5 48.67 6.76 2.00
CA LEU A 5 47.70 6.83 0.91
C LEU A 5 47.02 5.51 0.63
N LEU A 6 47.78 4.40 0.65
CA LEU A 6 47.21 3.07 0.46
C LEU A 6 46.26 2.67 1.58
N LYS A 7 46.58 2.94 2.85
CA LYS A 7 45.69 2.75 3.98
C LYS A 7 44.43 3.58 3.91
N PHE A 8 44.55 4.84 3.48
CA PHE A 8 43.38 5.72 3.31
C PHE A 8 42.48 5.25 2.18
N ALA A 9 43.05 4.84 1.06
CA ALA A 9 42.28 4.28 -0.07
C ALA A 9 41.56 2.96 0.34
N ALA A 10 42.25 2.08 1.08
CA ALA A 10 41.64 0.84 1.59
C ALA A 10 40.51 1.12 2.59
N ALA A 11 40.67 2.11 3.47
CA ALA A 11 39.61 2.50 4.40
C ALA A 11 38.37 3.05 3.67
N LEU A 12 38.56 3.90 2.66
CA LEU A 12 37.46 4.41 1.84
C LEU A 12 36.75 3.30 1.07
N ALA A 13 37.49 2.37 0.49
CA ALA A 13 36.92 1.20 -0.20
C ALA A 13 36.11 0.32 0.76
N ALA A 14 36.63 0.06 1.96
CA ALA A 14 35.91 -0.70 2.98
C ALA A 14 34.64 0.00 3.45
N THR A 15 34.68 1.32 3.66
CA THR A 15 33.49 2.10 4.05
C THR A 15 32.45 2.09 2.93
N GLY A 16 32.87 2.26 1.68
CA GLY A 16 31.99 2.19 0.50
C GLY A 16 31.33 0.82 0.37
N PHE A 17 32.11 -0.26 0.56
CA PHE A 17 31.58 -1.63 0.50
C PHE A 17 30.55 -1.90 1.59
N VAL A 18 30.83 -1.50 2.84
CA VAL A 18 29.88 -1.64 3.96
C VAL A 18 28.60 -0.84 3.69
N GLY A 19 28.72 0.37 3.13
CA GLY A 19 27.57 1.19 2.74
C GLY A 19 26.68 0.52 1.68
N ILE A 20 27.29 -0.04 0.65
CA ILE A 20 26.56 -0.78 -0.43
C ILE A 20 25.88 -2.02 0.13
N CYS A 21 26.60 -2.83 0.92
CA CYS A 21 26.01 -4.04 1.53
C CYS A 21 24.86 -3.71 2.47
N GLY A 22 24.99 -2.65 3.27
CA GLY A 22 23.91 -2.18 4.14
C GLY A 22 22.70 -1.69 3.36
N TRP A 23 22.92 -0.96 2.28
CA TRP A 23 21.85 -0.48 1.39
C TRP A 23 21.11 -1.64 0.72
N THR A 24 21.83 -2.60 0.13
CA THR A 24 21.21 -3.75 -0.55
C THR A 24 20.45 -4.64 0.43
N ALA A 25 21.00 -4.85 1.64
CA ALA A 25 20.31 -5.60 2.68
C ALA A 25 19.02 -4.89 3.14
N ALA A 26 19.07 -3.58 3.33
CA ALA A 26 17.89 -2.81 3.72
C ALA A 26 16.81 -2.81 2.63
N THR A 27 17.19 -2.50 1.38
CA THR A 27 16.23 -2.42 0.26
C THR A 27 15.73 -3.78 -0.23
N GLY A 28 16.40 -4.87 0.09
CA GLY A 28 15.96 -6.24 -0.17
C GLY A 28 15.12 -6.85 0.95
N TRP A 29 15.01 -6.18 2.11
CA TRP A 29 14.34 -6.74 3.27
C TRP A 29 12.84 -6.94 3.05
N HIS A 30 12.33 -8.07 3.55
CA HIS A 30 10.90 -8.39 3.66
C HIS A 30 10.67 -9.33 4.84
N PRO A 31 9.44 -9.42 5.38
CA PRO A 31 9.08 -10.40 6.39
C PRO A 31 9.30 -11.85 5.91
N ASP A 32 9.52 -12.74 6.86
CA ASP A 32 9.76 -14.16 6.59
C ASP A 32 8.56 -14.79 5.86
N VAL A 33 8.82 -15.49 4.77
CA VAL A 33 7.83 -16.18 3.94
C VAL A 33 7.21 -17.39 4.64
N GLU A 34 7.90 -18.01 5.59
CA GLU A 34 7.33 -19.10 6.39
C GLU A 34 6.25 -18.57 7.34
N GLN A 35 6.46 -17.37 7.89
CA GLN A 35 5.50 -16.71 8.76
C GLN A 35 4.37 -16.01 7.97
N TYR A 36 4.69 -15.45 6.81
CA TYR A 36 3.76 -14.74 5.94
C TYR A 36 3.84 -15.27 4.52
N PRO A 37 3.18 -16.39 4.21
CA PRO A 37 3.33 -17.06 2.92
C PRO A 37 2.69 -16.31 1.75
N LEU A 38 1.75 -15.41 2.01
CA LEU A 38 1.15 -14.56 0.99
C LEU A 38 1.72 -13.15 1.10
N GLN A 39 2.52 -12.77 0.11
CA GLN A 39 3.17 -11.47 0.03
C GLN A 39 2.87 -10.81 -1.30
N GLY A 40 2.90 -9.49 -1.33
CA GLY A 40 2.62 -8.74 -2.55
C GLY A 40 3.08 -7.30 -2.45
N ILE A 41 2.58 -6.49 -3.37
CA ILE A 41 2.93 -5.08 -3.44
C ILE A 41 1.69 -4.20 -3.47
N ASP A 42 1.82 -2.96 -3.06
CA ASP A 42 0.91 -1.89 -3.46
C ASP A 42 1.69 -0.75 -4.12
N LEU A 43 1.11 -0.19 -5.17
CA LEU A 43 1.70 0.88 -5.93
C LEU A 43 1.01 2.21 -5.65
N ALA A 44 1.80 3.27 -5.59
CA ALA A 44 1.30 4.64 -5.59
C ALA A 44 0.65 5.00 -6.94
N GLU A 45 0.01 6.17 -7.01
CA GLU A 45 -0.50 6.73 -8.26
C GLU A 45 0.63 6.86 -9.30
N ASN A 46 0.31 6.54 -10.55
CA ASN A 46 1.21 6.67 -11.71
C ASN A 46 2.61 6.06 -11.48
N PRO A 47 2.71 4.75 -11.26
CA PRO A 47 3.98 4.10 -10.90
C PRO A 47 5.01 4.05 -12.05
N GLY A 48 4.70 4.61 -13.22
CA GLY A 48 5.51 4.46 -14.42
C GLY A 48 5.31 3.10 -15.08
N SER A 49 6.33 2.63 -15.82
CA SER A 49 6.29 1.31 -16.46
C SER A 49 6.50 0.21 -15.42
N VAL A 50 5.66 -0.83 -15.48
CA VAL A 50 5.75 -1.99 -14.58
C VAL A 50 5.82 -3.28 -15.42
N GLU A 51 6.88 -4.06 -15.21
CA GLU A 51 7.08 -5.37 -15.81
C GLU A 51 6.48 -6.45 -14.88
N TRP A 52 5.16 -6.65 -14.97
CA TRP A 52 4.39 -7.49 -14.05
C TRP A 52 4.89 -8.94 -13.95
N GLY A 53 5.38 -9.53 -15.04
CA GLY A 53 5.99 -10.86 -15.03
C GLY A 53 7.24 -10.92 -14.15
N THR A 54 8.06 -9.88 -14.18
CA THR A 54 9.26 -9.75 -13.34
C THR A 54 8.89 -9.49 -11.88
N VAL A 55 7.86 -8.67 -11.62
CA VAL A 55 7.29 -8.47 -10.27
C VAL A 55 6.81 -9.80 -9.68
N ARG A 56 6.10 -10.61 -10.46
CA ARG A 56 5.67 -11.96 -10.03
C ARG A 56 6.86 -12.86 -9.70
N ALA A 57 7.90 -12.84 -10.54
CA ALA A 57 9.13 -13.59 -10.32
C ALA A 57 9.91 -13.14 -9.07
N SER A 58 9.75 -11.88 -8.64
CA SER A 58 10.31 -11.33 -7.40
C SER A 58 9.57 -11.79 -6.13
N GLY A 59 8.57 -12.67 -6.25
CA GLY A 59 7.87 -13.29 -5.11
C GLY A 59 6.55 -12.63 -4.72
N ALA A 60 6.02 -11.70 -5.54
CA ALA A 60 4.69 -11.14 -5.30
C ALA A 60 3.59 -12.12 -5.73
N ASP A 61 2.57 -12.32 -4.90
CA ASP A 61 1.37 -13.11 -5.18
C ASP A 61 0.18 -12.22 -5.57
N PHE A 62 0.23 -10.96 -5.21
CA PHE A 62 -0.81 -9.97 -5.49
C PHE A 62 -0.23 -8.57 -5.67
N ALA A 63 -1.03 -7.72 -6.29
CA ALA A 63 -0.75 -6.29 -6.34
C ALA A 63 -2.03 -5.47 -6.08
N TYR A 64 -1.91 -4.47 -5.23
CA TYR A 64 -2.90 -3.41 -5.10
C TYR A 64 -2.43 -2.18 -5.87
N ILE A 65 -3.32 -1.62 -6.68
CA ILE A 65 -3.04 -0.42 -7.48
C ILE A 65 -4.06 0.67 -7.17
N VAL A 66 -3.59 1.91 -7.10
CA VAL A 66 -4.48 3.05 -6.91
C VAL A 66 -5.38 3.19 -8.12
N ALA A 67 -6.68 3.30 -7.90
CA ALA A 67 -7.67 3.55 -8.93
C ALA A 67 -8.12 4.99 -8.93
N THR A 68 -8.49 5.50 -7.75
CA THR A 68 -9.06 6.83 -7.58
C THR A 68 -8.54 7.49 -6.30
N SER A 69 -8.52 8.83 -6.30
CA SER A 69 -8.18 9.64 -5.13
C SER A 69 -9.17 10.79 -5.04
N GLY A 70 -9.87 10.90 -3.91
CA GLY A 70 -10.97 11.84 -3.77
C GLY A 70 -12.09 11.62 -4.80
N THR A 71 -12.74 12.70 -5.24
CA THR A 71 -13.89 12.66 -6.12
C THR A 71 -13.55 12.72 -7.61
N ASP A 72 -12.40 13.25 -7.98
CA ASP A 72 -12.07 13.70 -9.34
C ASP A 72 -10.76 13.14 -9.91
N ARG A 73 -9.89 12.60 -9.08
CA ARG A 73 -8.63 12.02 -9.56
C ARG A 73 -8.76 10.53 -9.86
N ARG A 74 -8.31 10.14 -11.04
CA ARG A 74 -8.19 8.75 -11.51
C ARG A 74 -6.76 8.50 -11.91
N ASP A 75 -6.21 7.37 -11.51
CA ASP A 75 -4.87 7.00 -11.97
C ASP A 75 -4.90 6.66 -13.46
N PRO A 76 -4.14 7.38 -14.31
CA PRO A 76 -4.13 7.12 -15.74
C PRO A 76 -3.55 5.75 -16.11
N ALA A 77 -2.75 5.14 -15.25
CA ALA A 77 -2.17 3.82 -15.45
C ALA A 77 -3.07 2.68 -14.95
N PHE A 78 -4.17 2.98 -14.24
CA PHE A 78 -5.01 1.96 -13.60
C PHE A 78 -5.53 0.91 -14.58
N GLU A 79 -6.18 1.33 -15.67
CA GLU A 79 -6.84 0.40 -16.60
C GLU A 79 -5.84 -0.57 -17.24
N ALA A 80 -4.68 -0.06 -17.65
CA ALA A 80 -3.63 -0.88 -18.25
C ALA A 80 -3.04 -1.88 -17.25
N ASN A 81 -2.72 -1.42 -16.04
CA ASN A 81 -2.19 -2.27 -14.96
C ASN A 81 -3.25 -3.28 -14.51
N TRP A 82 -4.51 -2.85 -14.36
CA TRP A 82 -5.61 -3.74 -13.97
C TRP A 82 -5.79 -4.90 -14.94
N ALA A 83 -5.68 -4.64 -16.25
CA ALA A 83 -5.78 -5.67 -17.27
C ALA A 83 -4.58 -6.62 -17.28
N ALA A 84 -3.36 -6.10 -17.08
CA ALA A 84 -2.11 -6.86 -17.18
C ALA A 84 -1.84 -7.80 -15.99
N LEU A 85 -2.35 -7.48 -14.79
CA LEU A 85 -2.07 -8.24 -13.57
C LEU A 85 -2.44 -9.73 -13.64
N PRO A 86 -3.66 -10.12 -14.09
CA PRO A 86 -4.04 -11.53 -14.21
C PRO A 86 -3.19 -12.29 -15.22
N ASP A 87 -2.79 -11.67 -16.33
CA ASP A 87 -1.94 -12.28 -17.35
C ASP A 87 -0.55 -12.62 -16.82
N ALA A 88 -0.07 -11.85 -15.83
CA ALA A 88 1.17 -12.13 -15.11
C ALA A 88 1.01 -13.14 -13.96
N GLY A 89 -0.20 -13.66 -13.72
CA GLY A 89 -0.49 -14.57 -12.61
C GLY A 89 -0.56 -13.90 -11.24
N LEU A 90 -0.79 -12.58 -11.21
CA LEU A 90 -0.96 -11.79 -9.99
C LEU A 90 -2.44 -11.55 -9.68
N ARG A 91 -2.83 -11.73 -8.43
CA ARG A 91 -4.14 -11.30 -7.96
C ARG A 91 -4.16 -9.78 -7.85
N ARG A 92 -5.25 -9.15 -8.26
CA ARG A 92 -5.36 -7.68 -8.33
C ARG A 92 -6.34 -7.11 -7.33
N GLY A 93 -5.99 -5.97 -6.72
CA GLY A 93 -6.86 -5.18 -5.86
C GLY A 93 -6.81 -3.71 -6.24
N ALA A 94 -7.93 -3.01 -6.06
CA ALA A 94 -8.03 -1.57 -6.27
C ALA A 94 -7.95 -0.83 -4.94
N VAL A 95 -7.28 0.32 -4.94
CA VAL A 95 -7.19 1.24 -3.80
C VAL A 95 -7.90 2.54 -4.14
N HIS A 96 -8.71 3.03 -3.21
CA HIS A 96 -9.19 4.40 -3.19
C HIS A 96 -8.43 5.20 -2.13
N ILE A 97 -7.83 6.32 -2.51
CA ILE A 97 -7.23 7.26 -1.57
C ILE A 97 -8.33 8.21 -1.08
N TYR A 98 -8.69 8.09 0.20
CA TYR A 98 -9.80 8.82 0.79
C TYR A 98 -9.40 10.24 1.21
N SER A 99 -10.11 11.25 0.71
CA SER A 99 -9.93 12.64 1.10
C SER A 99 -10.85 13.02 2.26
N LEU A 100 -10.28 13.51 3.36
CA LEU A 100 -11.04 14.06 4.49
C LEU A 100 -11.71 15.42 4.17
N CYS A 101 -11.41 15.99 3.00
CA CYS A 101 -11.95 17.29 2.53
C CYS A 101 -13.16 17.16 1.62
N GLN A 102 -13.52 15.93 1.23
CA GLN A 102 -14.55 15.70 0.22
C GLN A 102 -15.63 14.76 0.76
N ARG A 103 -16.82 14.82 0.18
CA ARG A 103 -17.98 14.03 0.62
C ARG A 103 -17.79 12.55 0.35
N ALA A 104 -18.17 11.72 1.31
CA ALA A 104 -18.02 10.27 1.24
C ALA A 104 -18.79 9.62 0.09
N ASP A 105 -20.03 10.07 -0.14
CA ASP A 105 -20.89 9.58 -1.20
C ASP A 105 -20.35 9.91 -2.61
N GLU A 106 -19.79 11.10 -2.78
CA GLU A 106 -19.18 11.51 -4.04
C GLU A 106 -17.91 10.70 -4.34
N GLN A 107 -17.06 10.46 -3.34
CA GLN A 107 -15.88 9.61 -3.48
C GLN A 107 -16.26 8.16 -3.80
N ALA A 108 -17.27 7.61 -3.11
CA ALA A 108 -17.75 6.25 -3.38
C ALA A 108 -18.32 6.13 -4.81
N ASN A 109 -19.07 7.14 -5.27
CA ASN A 109 -19.59 7.19 -6.64
C ASN A 109 -18.47 7.27 -7.68
N ALA A 110 -17.45 8.10 -7.44
CA ALA A 110 -16.27 8.21 -8.32
C ALA A 110 -15.55 6.85 -8.45
N PHE A 111 -15.32 6.16 -7.34
CA PHE A 111 -14.73 4.82 -7.32
C PHE A 111 -15.60 3.80 -8.05
N ASN A 112 -16.88 3.69 -7.69
CA ASN A 112 -17.82 2.71 -8.24
C ASN A 112 -18.06 2.86 -9.74
N THR A 113 -17.91 4.10 -10.27
CA THR A 113 -18.05 4.39 -11.70
C THR A 113 -16.82 3.99 -12.50
N PHE A 114 -15.64 4.05 -11.86
CA PHE A 114 -14.36 3.85 -12.55
C PHE A 114 -13.84 2.41 -12.42
N VAL A 115 -13.97 1.79 -11.24
CA VAL A 115 -13.40 0.45 -10.99
C VAL A 115 -14.35 -0.64 -11.50
N PRO A 116 -13.89 -1.52 -12.41
CA PRO A 116 -14.70 -2.60 -12.93
C PRO A 116 -15.14 -3.58 -11.83
N ARG A 117 -16.39 -4.00 -11.86
CA ARG A 117 -16.85 -5.11 -11.03
C ARG A 117 -16.39 -6.43 -11.65
N THR A 118 -15.59 -7.18 -10.93
CA THR A 118 -15.09 -8.50 -11.35
C THR A 118 -15.00 -9.44 -10.15
N SER A 119 -15.30 -10.71 -10.37
CA SER A 119 -15.32 -11.73 -9.31
C SER A 119 -13.94 -12.21 -8.90
N ASP A 120 -12.91 -11.93 -9.69
CA ASP A 120 -11.52 -12.33 -9.46
C ASP A 120 -10.68 -11.27 -8.74
N ALA A 121 -11.25 -10.09 -8.48
CA ALA A 121 -10.57 -9.05 -7.74
C ALA A 121 -10.47 -9.36 -6.24
N LEU A 122 -9.41 -8.89 -5.63
CA LEU A 122 -9.27 -8.82 -4.17
C LEU A 122 -10.26 -7.78 -3.60
N PRO A 123 -10.58 -7.85 -2.29
CA PRO A 123 -11.34 -6.81 -1.63
C PRO A 123 -10.78 -5.42 -1.89
N THR A 124 -11.64 -4.45 -2.24
CA THR A 124 -11.23 -3.05 -2.39
C THR A 124 -10.59 -2.53 -1.11
N ALA A 125 -9.49 -1.81 -1.23
CA ALA A 125 -8.90 -1.09 -0.11
C ALA A 125 -9.25 0.40 -0.16
N VAL A 126 -9.54 0.98 1.00
CA VAL A 126 -9.64 2.43 1.17
C VAL A 126 -8.50 2.91 2.05
N ASP A 127 -7.70 3.82 1.52
CA ASP A 127 -6.56 4.40 2.23
C ASP A 127 -6.98 5.64 2.99
N ILE A 128 -6.88 5.58 4.31
CA ILE A 128 -7.27 6.65 5.22
C ILE A 128 -6.03 7.15 5.93
N ALA A 129 -5.48 8.23 5.42
CA ALA A 129 -4.28 8.87 5.93
C ALA A 129 -4.45 10.40 5.94
N PHE A 130 -3.54 11.10 6.59
CA PHE A 130 -3.44 12.55 6.46
C PHE A 130 -2.60 12.86 5.24
N HIS A 131 -3.25 13.36 4.20
CA HIS A 131 -2.60 13.78 2.97
C HIS A 131 -2.38 15.28 2.96
N ASP A 132 -1.30 15.74 2.33
CA ASP A 132 -0.87 17.15 2.34
C ASP A 132 -1.86 18.08 1.60
N ASP A 133 -2.62 17.54 0.65
CA ASP A 133 -3.64 18.27 -0.11
C ASP A 133 -4.95 18.49 0.68
N CYS A 134 -5.05 17.95 1.89
CA CYS A 134 -6.23 18.09 2.75
C CYS A 134 -5.85 18.34 4.21
N THR A 135 -6.13 19.56 4.68
CA THR A 135 -5.90 19.97 6.08
C THR A 135 -7.10 19.76 6.98
N ALA A 136 -8.25 19.32 6.47
CA ALA A 136 -9.45 19.08 7.28
C ALA A 136 -9.21 17.98 8.33
N ARG A 137 -9.74 18.24 9.51
CA ARG A 137 -9.74 17.29 10.62
C ARG A 137 -11.14 17.26 11.23
N PRO A 138 -12.08 16.54 10.59
CA PRO A 138 -13.45 16.43 11.07
C PRO A 138 -13.48 15.85 12.50
N ASN A 139 -14.58 16.05 13.22
CA ASN A 139 -14.72 15.35 14.49
C ASN A 139 -14.86 13.84 14.26
N ARG A 140 -14.55 13.05 15.31
CA ARG A 140 -14.51 11.58 15.23
C ARG A 140 -15.84 10.98 14.75
N ALA A 141 -16.97 11.46 15.25
CA ALA A 141 -18.29 10.92 14.91
C ALA A 141 -18.62 11.14 13.43
N THR A 142 -18.33 12.33 12.90
CA THR A 142 -18.50 12.66 11.50
C THR A 142 -17.64 11.75 10.63
N LEU A 143 -16.34 11.61 10.93
CA LEU A 143 -15.45 10.77 10.13
C LEU A 143 -15.91 9.30 10.12
N ILE A 144 -16.31 8.76 11.27
CA ILE A 144 -16.82 7.38 11.33
C ILE A 144 -18.07 7.21 10.46
N ALA A 145 -19.00 8.18 10.51
CA ALA A 145 -20.22 8.13 9.70
C ALA A 145 -19.89 8.20 8.20
N ASP A 146 -18.99 9.08 7.80
CA ASP A 146 -18.54 9.26 6.42
C ASP A 146 -17.84 7.99 5.89
N ILE A 147 -16.93 7.42 6.66
CA ILE A 147 -16.28 6.16 6.28
C ILE A 147 -17.28 5.01 6.20
N ALA A 148 -18.23 4.92 7.13
CA ALA A 148 -19.28 3.89 7.08
C ALA A 148 -20.18 4.04 5.83
N GLN A 149 -20.50 5.26 5.43
CA GLN A 149 -21.25 5.55 4.21
C GLN A 149 -20.46 5.12 2.97
N PHE A 150 -19.21 5.54 2.84
CA PHE A 150 -18.31 5.15 1.75
C PHE A 150 -18.23 3.63 1.62
N VAL A 151 -17.91 2.95 2.72
CA VAL A 151 -17.78 1.50 2.79
C VAL A 151 -19.06 0.80 2.34
N THR A 152 -20.23 1.23 2.84
CA THR A 152 -21.52 0.65 2.46
C THR A 152 -21.79 0.76 0.96
N MET A 153 -21.50 1.91 0.36
CA MET A 153 -21.71 2.12 -1.07
C MET A 153 -20.76 1.27 -1.93
N VAL A 154 -19.49 1.20 -1.55
CA VAL A 154 -18.49 0.38 -2.27
C VAL A 154 -18.78 -1.11 -2.13
N GLU A 155 -19.09 -1.60 -0.93
CA GLU A 155 -19.45 -2.99 -0.69
C GLU A 155 -20.74 -3.41 -1.42
N THR A 156 -21.71 -2.52 -1.51
CA THR A 156 -22.94 -2.75 -2.30
C THR A 156 -22.62 -2.91 -3.77
N HIS A 157 -21.66 -2.14 -4.30
CA HIS A 157 -21.21 -2.23 -5.68
C HIS A 157 -20.37 -3.50 -5.91
N THR A 158 -19.30 -3.70 -5.14
CA THR A 158 -18.30 -4.76 -5.35
C THR A 158 -18.78 -6.14 -4.90
N ARG A 159 -19.72 -6.20 -3.97
CA ARG A 159 -20.18 -7.42 -3.29
C ARG A 159 -19.11 -8.10 -2.45
N GLN A 160 -18.11 -7.34 -2.04
CA GLN A 160 -17.01 -7.81 -1.19
C GLN A 160 -16.80 -6.82 -0.03
N PRO A 161 -16.31 -7.28 1.13
CA PRO A 161 -15.97 -6.37 2.22
C PRO A 161 -14.81 -5.45 1.81
N VAL A 162 -14.90 -4.18 2.18
CA VAL A 162 -13.80 -3.22 2.01
C VAL A 162 -12.73 -3.46 3.06
N MET A 163 -11.47 -3.34 2.69
CA MET A 163 -10.32 -3.33 3.60
C MET A 163 -9.94 -1.89 3.94
N LEU A 164 -9.78 -1.60 5.23
CA LEU A 164 -9.35 -0.26 5.69
C LEU A 164 -7.84 -0.23 5.84
N ARG A 165 -7.16 0.49 4.93
CA ARG A 165 -5.75 0.85 5.11
C ARG A 165 -5.68 2.12 5.95
N ILE A 166 -5.20 2.00 7.18
CA ILE A 166 -5.24 3.09 8.16
C ILE A 166 -3.83 3.40 8.63
N SER A 167 -3.41 4.66 8.47
CA SER A 167 -2.13 5.10 9.02
C SER A 167 -2.20 5.18 10.57
N LYS A 168 -1.06 4.95 11.22
CA LYS A 168 -0.91 5.06 12.69
C LYS A 168 -1.37 6.43 13.20
N ALA A 169 -1.06 7.51 12.45
CA ALA A 169 -1.44 8.87 12.83
C ALA A 169 -2.96 9.06 12.86
N VAL A 170 -3.67 8.54 11.85
CA VAL A 170 -5.13 8.59 11.78
C VAL A 170 -5.76 7.74 12.87
N ASP A 171 -5.26 6.52 13.08
CA ASP A 171 -5.83 5.63 14.10
C ASP A 171 -5.61 6.16 15.51
N SER A 172 -4.45 6.77 15.79
CA SER A 172 -4.17 7.43 17.07
C SER A 172 -5.13 8.58 17.36
N GLN A 173 -5.61 9.31 16.33
CA GLN A 173 -6.53 10.44 16.51
C GLN A 173 -7.99 10.00 16.56
N TYR A 174 -8.39 9.02 15.72
CA TYR A 174 -9.79 8.70 15.48
C TYR A 174 -10.21 7.32 15.96
N THR A 175 -9.27 6.43 16.25
CA THR A 175 -9.51 5.04 16.68
C THR A 175 -10.44 4.31 15.68
N LEU A 176 -10.16 4.46 14.39
CA LEU A 176 -10.97 3.88 13.31
C LEU A 176 -10.90 2.35 13.31
N SER A 177 -9.76 1.80 13.71
CA SER A 177 -9.55 0.35 13.81
C SER A 177 -10.50 -0.33 14.80
N ASP A 178 -11.02 0.41 15.80
CA ASP A 178 -12.06 -0.04 16.72
C ASP A 178 -13.46 0.24 16.17
N ALA A 179 -13.68 1.46 15.68
CA ALA A 179 -15.01 1.98 15.37
C ALA A 179 -15.64 1.39 14.10
N VAL A 180 -14.83 1.00 13.11
CA VAL A 180 -15.32 0.49 11.82
C VAL A 180 -14.96 -0.99 11.68
N PRO A 181 -15.93 -1.93 11.83
CA PRO A 181 -15.66 -3.37 11.89
C PRO A 181 -15.41 -3.97 10.48
N ARG A 182 -14.30 -3.61 9.87
CA ARG A 182 -13.84 -4.12 8.58
C ARG A 182 -12.42 -4.67 8.70
N PRO A 183 -11.95 -5.54 7.76
CA PRO A 183 -10.56 -5.98 7.72
C PRO A 183 -9.60 -4.80 7.70
N LEU A 184 -8.52 -4.89 8.46
CA LEU A 184 -7.54 -3.83 8.61
C LEU A 184 -6.28 -4.12 7.80
N TRP A 185 -5.76 -3.09 7.16
CA TRP A 185 -4.45 -3.06 6.55
C TRP A 185 -3.61 -2.01 7.30
N ALA A 186 -2.71 -2.47 8.14
CA ALA A 186 -1.85 -1.63 8.94
C ALA A 186 -0.59 -1.22 8.16
N VAL A 187 -0.02 -0.07 8.49
CA VAL A 187 1.17 0.50 7.83
C VAL A 187 2.23 0.78 8.87
N GLU A 188 3.32 0.01 8.87
CA GLU A 188 4.49 0.21 9.73
C GLU A 188 5.70 -0.44 9.08
N ASN A 189 6.80 0.30 8.91
CA ASN A 189 8.02 -0.25 8.30
C ASN A 189 8.77 -1.15 9.27
N ILE A 190 9.18 -2.35 8.79
CA ILE A 190 10.06 -3.31 9.49
C ILE A 190 9.39 -3.95 10.70
N LEU A 191 8.78 -3.16 11.58
CA LEU A 191 8.20 -3.65 12.82
C LEU A 191 6.73 -4.05 12.62
N LYS A 192 6.37 -5.20 13.20
CA LYS A 192 4.97 -5.64 13.19
C LYS A 192 4.07 -4.59 13.84
N PRO A 193 2.99 -4.14 13.17
CA PRO A 193 2.09 -3.12 13.73
C PRO A 193 1.42 -3.57 15.03
N ASP A 194 1.41 -2.69 16.02
CA ASP A 194 0.80 -2.89 17.34
C ASP A 194 -0.24 -1.81 17.71
N TYR A 195 -0.49 -0.85 16.80
CA TYR A 195 -1.34 0.30 17.08
C TYR A 195 -2.83 0.09 16.80
N THR A 196 -3.21 -0.97 16.07
CA THR A 196 -4.62 -1.22 15.73
C THR A 196 -5.36 -1.89 16.88
N ALA A 197 -6.58 -1.43 17.19
CA ALA A 197 -7.40 -1.97 18.28
C ALA A 197 -7.86 -3.42 18.04
N ARG A 198 -7.95 -3.85 16.78
CA ARG A 198 -8.29 -5.21 16.36
C ARG A 198 -7.14 -5.81 15.53
N PRO A 199 -7.02 -7.14 15.44
CA PRO A 199 -6.01 -7.77 14.59
C PRO A 199 -6.12 -7.28 13.15
N TRP A 200 -4.98 -6.93 12.57
CA TRP A 200 -4.89 -6.58 11.14
C TRP A 200 -4.87 -7.85 10.27
N ARG A 201 -5.38 -7.71 9.05
CA ARG A 201 -5.37 -8.77 8.04
C ARG A 201 -4.22 -8.62 7.07
N MET A 202 -3.80 -7.40 6.81
CA MET A 202 -2.66 -7.08 5.93
C MET A 202 -1.76 -6.04 6.58
N TRP A 203 -0.48 -6.12 6.31
CA TRP A 203 0.54 -5.23 6.83
C TRP A 203 1.45 -4.77 5.70
N ARG A 204 1.52 -3.45 5.46
CA ARG A 204 2.60 -2.86 4.66
C ARG A 204 3.85 -2.83 5.52
N ALA A 205 4.79 -3.75 5.19
CA ALA A 205 5.98 -4.00 5.97
C ALA A 205 7.18 -3.15 5.54
N SER A 206 7.16 -2.62 4.31
CA SER A 206 8.22 -1.77 3.77
C SER A 206 7.64 -0.82 2.71
N ASP A 207 8.12 0.42 2.69
CA ASP A 207 7.87 1.41 1.63
C ASP A 207 9.17 1.78 0.86
N PHE A 208 10.25 1.06 1.12
CA PHE A 208 11.57 1.30 0.55
C PHE A 208 12.18 0.06 -0.13
N ARG A 209 11.45 -1.06 -0.19
CA ARG A 209 11.92 -2.26 -0.87
C ARG A 209 12.12 -2.00 -2.35
N ARG A 210 13.18 -2.60 -2.94
CA ARG A 210 13.44 -2.56 -4.37
C ARG A 210 13.35 -3.97 -4.92
N ILE A 211 12.62 -4.11 -6.01
CA ILE A 211 12.46 -5.36 -6.76
C ILE A 211 12.68 -5.08 -8.24
N ASP A 212 13.01 -6.12 -8.99
CA ASP A 212 13.12 -6.04 -10.43
C ASP A 212 11.72 -5.83 -11.05
N GLY A 213 11.66 -5.13 -12.16
CA GLY A 213 10.43 -4.86 -12.91
C GLY A 213 9.71 -3.56 -12.55
N ILE A 214 10.19 -2.81 -11.55
CA ILE A 214 9.67 -1.50 -11.18
C ILE A 214 10.85 -0.55 -10.91
N GLU A 215 10.76 0.66 -11.46
CA GLU A 215 11.74 1.69 -11.16
C GLU A 215 11.45 2.34 -9.81
N GLY A 216 12.43 2.34 -8.93
CA GLY A 216 12.30 2.94 -7.60
C GLY A 216 11.88 1.98 -6.49
N PRO A 217 11.51 2.50 -5.32
CA PRO A 217 11.01 1.70 -4.21
C PRO A 217 9.54 1.30 -4.42
N VAL A 218 9.17 0.15 -3.84
CA VAL A 218 7.79 -0.33 -3.81
C VAL A 218 7.35 -0.56 -2.37
N ASN A 219 6.06 -0.44 -2.13
CA ASN A 219 5.47 -0.91 -0.89
C ASN A 219 5.37 -2.44 -0.94
N TRP A 220 5.83 -3.09 0.13
CA TRP A 220 5.76 -4.54 0.27
C TRP A 220 4.80 -4.92 1.38
N ASP A 221 3.86 -5.78 1.04
CA ASP A 221 2.75 -6.17 1.89
C ASP A 221 2.75 -7.65 2.21
N VAL A 222 2.32 -7.98 3.41
CA VAL A 222 2.13 -9.37 3.84
C VAL A 222 0.74 -9.56 4.42
N VAL A 223 0.18 -10.76 4.21
CA VAL A 223 -1.14 -11.15 4.74
C VAL A 223 -0.95 -11.96 6.00
N ALA A 224 -1.69 -11.64 7.05
CA ALA A 224 -1.74 -12.45 8.27
C ALA A 224 -2.33 -13.84 8.00
N SER A 225 -1.71 -14.85 8.57
CA SER A 225 -2.13 -16.27 8.52
C SER A 225 -3.47 -16.49 9.22
#